data_9c7e2eafd254b486625d4b940055f60c
#
_entry.id   9c7e2eafd254b486625d4b940055f60c
#
_cell.length_a   1.000
_cell.length_b   1.000
_cell.length_c   1.000
_cell.angle_alpha   90.00
_cell.angle_beta   90.00
_cell.angle_gamma   90.00
#
_symmetry.space_group_name_H-M   'P 1'
#
loop_
_entity.id
_entity.type
_entity.pdbx_description
1 polymer ?
#
loop_
_entity_poly.entity_id
_entity_poly.type
_entity_poly.pdbx_seq_one_letter_code
_entity_poly.pdbx_strand_id
1 'polypeptide(L)'
;INVIRYGMTRNWILGLRVVTGSGDILNLNKSLVKNNTGYDFRHLFIGSEGTLGIIYEATLQLTEPPKPSTVCVFGVEKFAYLIEVLKICKSMLQVNAFEFFCNNALSRVVGAHQYQRPFDTESPFYALVELENTEIETETVFEVYSKCVDEKLITDGVISQSIDQARALWRLREDISETLWHFQPYKNDISVRISKMADFSNDVSQLIQKNYP
;
A
#
# COMPACT_ATOMS: atom_id res chain seq x y z
N ILE A 1 -3.87 0.24 1.92
CA ILE A 1 -3.28 -0.14 3.24
C ILE A 1 -2.31 0.95 3.67
N ASN A 2 -2.59 1.62 4.80
CA ASN A 2 -1.84 2.80 5.25
C ASN A 2 -0.59 2.44 6.10
N VAL A 3 0.14 1.40 5.69
CA VAL A 3 1.33 0.91 6.44
C VAL A 3 2.46 1.95 6.47
N ILE A 4 2.57 2.78 5.42
CA ILE A 4 3.58 3.84 5.38
C ILE A 4 3.35 4.86 6.50
N ARG A 5 2.09 5.17 6.80
CA ARG A 5 1.69 6.14 7.83
C ARG A 5 1.70 5.54 9.23
N TYR A 6 1.05 4.39 9.39
CA TYR A 6 0.72 3.83 10.71
C TYR A 6 1.58 2.63 11.08
N GLY A 7 2.44 2.14 10.19
CA GLY A 7 3.19 0.92 10.43
C GLY A 7 2.32 -0.34 10.38
N MET A 8 2.85 -1.42 10.89
CA MET A 8 2.18 -2.73 10.88
C MET A 8 1.22 -2.87 12.07
N THR A 9 0.13 -3.61 11.89
CA THR A 9 -0.86 -3.92 12.94
C THR A 9 -0.23 -4.46 14.22
N ARG A 10 0.84 -5.26 14.13
CA ARG A 10 1.54 -5.78 15.30
C ARG A 10 2.04 -4.71 16.27
N ASN A 11 2.34 -3.52 15.78
CA ASN A 11 2.82 -2.40 16.59
C ASN A 11 1.71 -1.74 17.42
N TRP A 12 0.45 -2.00 17.04
CA TRP A 12 -0.75 -1.44 17.67
C TRP A 12 -1.38 -2.37 18.71
N ILE A 13 -0.86 -3.59 18.84
CA ILE A 13 -1.37 -4.59 19.78
C ILE A 13 -0.63 -4.43 21.12
N LEU A 14 -1.35 -3.95 22.11
CA LEU A 14 -0.83 -3.73 23.47
C LEU A 14 -0.91 -4.98 24.34
N GLY A 15 -1.90 -5.85 24.10
CA GLY A 15 -2.10 -7.06 24.84
C GLY A 15 -2.87 -8.12 24.05
N LEU A 16 -2.69 -9.38 24.41
CA LEU A 16 -3.39 -10.52 23.81
C LEU A 16 -3.84 -11.50 24.88
N ARG A 17 -4.99 -12.15 24.64
CA ARG A 17 -5.36 -13.41 25.31
C ARG A 17 -5.46 -14.50 24.26
N VAL A 18 -4.80 -15.62 24.54
CA VAL A 18 -4.60 -16.71 23.59
C VAL A 18 -4.94 -18.02 24.26
N VAL A 19 -5.62 -18.91 23.55
CA VAL A 19 -5.78 -20.32 23.92
C VAL A 19 -4.77 -21.14 23.13
N THR A 20 -3.91 -21.89 23.82
CA THR A 20 -2.92 -22.79 23.21
C THR A 20 -3.55 -24.09 22.73
N GLY A 21 -2.79 -24.91 22.00
CA GLY A 21 -3.22 -26.25 21.57
C GLY A 21 -3.48 -27.22 22.73
N SER A 22 -2.91 -26.97 23.92
CA SER A 22 -3.18 -27.73 25.16
C SER A 22 -4.44 -27.24 25.91
N GLY A 23 -5.06 -26.14 25.47
CA GLY A 23 -6.21 -25.54 26.14
C GLY A 23 -5.83 -24.52 27.23
N ASP A 24 -4.57 -24.23 27.42
CA ASP A 24 -4.11 -23.23 28.37
C ASP A 24 -4.42 -21.83 27.91
N ILE A 25 -4.86 -20.96 28.83
CA ILE A 25 -5.11 -19.55 28.56
C ILE A 25 -3.88 -18.74 28.94
N LEU A 26 -3.30 -18.08 27.94
CA LEU A 26 -2.18 -17.15 28.13
C LEU A 26 -2.71 -15.71 28.12
N ASN A 27 -2.30 -14.92 29.10
CA ASN A 27 -2.54 -13.47 29.15
C ASN A 27 -1.21 -12.76 28.91
N LEU A 28 -1.04 -12.22 27.68
CA LEU A 28 0.21 -11.66 27.20
C LEU A 28 0.13 -10.14 27.20
N ASN A 29 0.85 -9.54 28.09
CA ASN A 29 0.89 -8.14 28.46
C ASN A 29 -0.40 -7.67 29.18
N LYS A 30 -0.21 -6.77 30.12
CA LYS A 30 -1.25 -6.27 31.01
C LYS A 30 -1.47 -4.78 30.82
N SER A 31 -1.53 -4.33 29.58
CA SER A 31 -1.77 -2.90 29.23
C SER A 31 -0.72 -1.93 29.81
N LEU A 32 0.50 -2.38 30.01
CA LEU A 32 1.59 -1.53 30.44
C LEU A 32 2.09 -0.72 29.25
N VAL A 33 2.19 0.60 29.42
CA VAL A 33 2.73 1.51 28.38
C VAL A 33 4.19 1.20 28.08
N LYS A 34 4.96 0.80 29.11
CA LYS A 34 6.35 0.39 28.96
C LYS A 34 6.55 -0.94 29.70
N ASN A 35 6.99 -1.96 28.99
CA ASN A 35 7.38 -3.24 29.55
C ASN A 35 8.61 -3.79 28.81
N ASN A 36 9.77 -3.64 29.42
CA ASN A 36 11.05 -4.14 28.89
C ASN A 36 11.52 -5.41 29.62
N THR A 37 10.64 -6.07 30.38
CA THR A 37 10.96 -7.23 31.18
C THR A 37 10.74 -8.52 30.39
N GLY A 38 11.80 -9.25 30.09
CA GLY A 38 11.74 -10.54 29.42
C GLY A 38 11.37 -10.47 27.95
N TYR A 39 10.91 -11.61 27.43
CA TYR A 39 10.50 -11.73 26.03
C TYR A 39 9.08 -11.22 25.81
N ASP A 40 8.85 -10.56 24.69
CA ASP A 40 7.51 -10.15 24.25
C ASP A 40 6.84 -11.27 23.44
N PHE A 41 6.17 -12.16 24.14
CA PHE A 41 5.49 -13.29 23.53
C PHE A 41 4.29 -12.91 22.64
N ARG A 42 3.77 -11.68 22.72
CA ARG A 42 2.72 -11.21 21.80
C ARG A 42 3.17 -11.39 20.35
N HIS A 43 4.42 -11.04 20.07
CA HIS A 43 4.98 -11.09 18.71
C HIS A 43 5.22 -12.52 18.18
N LEU A 44 5.13 -13.56 19.01
CA LEU A 44 5.10 -14.95 18.55
C LEU A 44 3.73 -15.32 17.99
N PHE A 45 2.65 -14.87 18.65
CA PHE A 45 1.29 -15.22 18.25
C PHE A 45 0.79 -14.35 17.09
N ILE A 46 1.21 -13.08 17.02
CA ILE A 46 0.82 -12.19 15.91
C ILE A 46 1.50 -12.66 14.63
N GLY A 47 0.69 -13.12 13.67
CA GLY A 47 1.15 -13.69 12.41
C GLY A 47 1.46 -15.19 12.47
N SER A 48 1.12 -15.88 13.56
CA SER A 48 1.27 -17.34 13.66
C SER A 48 0.22 -18.14 12.88
N GLU A 49 -0.81 -17.46 12.35
CA GLU A 49 -1.91 -18.06 11.55
C GLU A 49 -2.58 -19.26 12.28
N GLY A 50 -2.72 -19.17 13.61
CA GLY A 50 -3.34 -20.20 14.42
C GLY A 50 -2.44 -21.40 14.75
N THR A 51 -1.19 -21.45 14.27
CA THR A 51 -0.30 -22.60 14.48
C THR A 51 0.21 -22.74 15.93
N LEU A 52 0.24 -21.64 16.68
CA LEU A 52 0.68 -21.62 18.09
C LEU A 52 -0.50 -21.51 19.07
N GLY A 53 -1.66 -21.08 18.61
CA GLY A 53 -2.84 -20.91 19.42
C GLY A 53 -3.86 -19.96 18.79
N ILE A 54 -5.01 -19.83 19.41
CA ILE A 54 -6.11 -18.97 18.92
C ILE A 54 -6.16 -17.69 19.75
N ILE A 55 -5.96 -16.56 19.11
CA ILE A 55 -6.15 -15.24 19.71
C ILE A 55 -7.66 -15.00 19.80
N TYR A 56 -8.20 -14.81 21.01
CA TYR A 56 -9.61 -14.57 21.21
C TYR A 56 -9.92 -13.18 21.80
N GLU A 57 -8.90 -12.48 22.28
CA GLU A 57 -9.02 -11.10 22.78
C GLU A 57 -7.73 -10.33 22.47
N ALA A 58 -7.87 -9.08 22.06
CA ALA A 58 -6.76 -8.17 21.83
C ALA A 58 -7.04 -6.79 22.44
N THR A 59 -6.03 -6.21 23.08
CA THR A 59 -6.01 -4.81 23.49
C THR A 59 -5.26 -4.02 22.42
N LEU A 60 -5.94 -3.03 21.83
CA LEU A 60 -5.40 -2.23 20.75
C LEU A 60 -5.07 -0.81 21.23
N GLN A 61 -3.96 -0.27 20.73
CA GLN A 61 -3.73 1.16 20.77
C GLN A 61 -4.68 1.87 19.80
N LEU A 62 -5.21 3.00 20.21
CA LEU A 62 -6.04 3.85 19.36
C LEU A 62 -5.24 5.05 18.86
N THR A 63 -5.70 5.62 17.76
CA THR A 63 -5.19 6.87 17.20
C THR A 63 -6.35 7.76 16.79
N GLU A 64 -6.07 9.02 16.48
CA GLU A 64 -7.05 9.91 15.92
C GLU A 64 -7.62 9.38 14.60
N PRO A 65 -8.91 9.62 14.33
CA PRO A 65 -9.51 9.27 13.04
C PRO A 65 -8.72 9.92 11.89
N PRO A 66 -8.59 9.24 10.74
CA PRO A 66 -7.93 9.81 9.57
C PRO A 66 -8.70 11.06 9.11
N LYS A 67 -7.95 12.11 8.76
CA LYS A 67 -8.52 13.29 8.11
C LYS A 67 -8.92 12.95 6.67
N PRO A 68 -9.75 13.80 6.02
CA PRO A 68 -9.99 13.70 4.60
C PRO A 68 -8.68 13.60 3.83
N SER A 69 -8.63 12.80 2.79
CA SER A 69 -7.41 12.58 2.02
C SER A 69 -7.50 13.19 0.63
N THR A 70 -6.36 13.62 0.11
CA THR A 70 -6.12 13.92 -1.29
C THR A 70 -5.40 12.74 -1.91
N VAL A 71 -5.80 12.37 -3.12
CA VAL A 71 -5.20 11.28 -3.88
C VAL A 71 -4.60 11.82 -5.17
N CYS A 72 -3.36 11.43 -5.43
CA CYS A 72 -2.67 11.72 -6.68
C CYS A 72 -2.41 10.41 -7.43
N VAL A 73 -2.49 10.46 -8.76
CA VAL A 73 -2.03 9.37 -9.62
C VAL A 73 -1.03 9.93 -10.62
N PHE A 74 0.15 9.34 -10.68
CA PHE A 74 1.23 9.72 -11.59
C PHE A 74 1.51 8.60 -12.59
N GLY A 75 1.65 8.94 -13.87
CA GLY A 75 2.11 8.02 -14.91
C GLY A 75 3.63 7.84 -14.85
N VAL A 76 4.10 6.59 -14.90
CA VAL A 76 5.50 6.26 -14.71
C VAL A 76 5.97 5.29 -15.80
N GLU A 77 7.05 5.60 -16.49
CA GLU A 77 7.52 4.78 -17.61
C GLU A 77 8.26 3.51 -17.20
N LYS A 78 9.00 3.55 -16.08
CA LYS A 78 9.84 2.43 -15.63
C LYS A 78 9.55 2.09 -14.19
N PHE A 79 9.52 0.79 -13.89
CA PHE A 79 9.28 0.33 -12.51
C PHE A 79 10.26 0.96 -11.51
N ALA A 80 11.52 1.10 -11.87
CA ALA A 80 12.54 1.72 -11.00
C ALA A 80 12.18 3.17 -10.59
N TYR A 81 11.49 3.91 -11.47
CA TYR A 81 11.09 5.28 -11.19
C TYR A 81 10.00 5.39 -10.11
N LEU A 82 9.18 4.33 -9.91
CA LEU A 82 8.21 4.27 -8.81
C LEU A 82 8.90 4.46 -7.45
N ILE A 83 10.09 3.86 -7.28
CA ILE A 83 10.88 3.95 -6.05
C ILE A 83 11.41 5.37 -5.84
N GLU A 84 11.87 6.03 -6.91
CA GLU A 84 12.36 7.40 -6.83
C GLU A 84 11.21 8.39 -6.56
N VAL A 85 10.06 8.22 -7.23
CA VAL A 85 8.84 8.99 -6.94
C VAL A 85 8.44 8.82 -5.47
N LEU A 86 8.44 7.60 -4.92
CA LEU A 86 8.17 7.36 -3.50
C LEU A 86 9.15 8.10 -2.59
N LYS A 87 10.46 8.11 -2.91
CA LYS A 87 11.47 8.81 -2.13
C LYS A 87 11.21 10.32 -2.11
N ILE A 88 10.90 10.91 -3.27
CA ILE A 88 10.58 12.32 -3.39
C ILE A 88 9.32 12.64 -2.56
N CYS A 89 8.23 11.88 -2.76
CA CYS A 89 7.01 12.05 -2.00
C CYS A 89 7.27 12.01 -0.49
N LYS A 90 7.98 10.99 0.01
CA LYS A 90 8.29 10.85 1.45
C LYS A 90 9.21 11.93 2.00
N SER A 91 10.02 12.57 1.16
CA SER A 91 10.90 13.66 1.61
C SER A 91 10.19 15.00 1.77
N MET A 92 9.06 15.19 1.10
CA MET A 92 8.36 16.46 1.02
C MET A 92 6.92 16.40 1.58
N LEU A 93 6.27 15.23 1.57
CA LEU A 93 4.87 15.02 1.93
C LEU A 93 4.72 14.04 3.08
N GLN A 94 3.62 14.18 3.81
CA GLN A 94 3.18 13.20 4.79
C GLN A 94 2.31 12.13 4.09
N VAL A 95 2.98 11.14 3.50
CA VAL A 95 2.35 10.08 2.72
C VAL A 95 1.59 9.10 3.63
N ASN A 96 0.29 8.94 3.40
CA ASN A 96 -0.57 7.97 4.07
C ASN A 96 -0.47 6.59 3.39
N ALA A 97 -0.58 6.56 2.06
CA ALA A 97 -0.45 5.36 1.26
C ALA A 97 0.30 5.64 -0.05
N PHE A 98 1.03 4.63 -0.51
CA PHE A 98 1.67 4.60 -1.83
C PHE A 98 1.43 3.22 -2.43
N GLU A 99 0.72 3.19 -3.53
CA GLU A 99 0.38 1.97 -4.26
C GLU A 99 0.84 2.13 -5.71
N PHE A 100 0.98 1.03 -6.42
CA PHE A 100 1.20 1.09 -7.87
C PHE A 100 0.39 0.02 -8.59
N PHE A 101 0.16 0.23 -9.88
CA PHE A 101 -0.45 -0.73 -10.78
C PHE A 101 0.07 -0.52 -12.21
N CYS A 102 -0.03 -1.54 -13.04
CA CYS A 102 0.39 -1.48 -14.44
C CYS A 102 -0.76 -1.09 -15.37
N ASN A 103 -0.42 -0.62 -16.57
CA ASN A 103 -1.42 -0.23 -17.58
C ASN A 103 -2.37 -1.37 -17.97
N ASN A 104 -1.87 -2.60 -18.03
CA ASN A 104 -2.72 -3.76 -18.34
C ASN A 104 -3.82 -3.95 -17.29
N ALA A 105 -3.49 -3.84 -16.01
CA ALA A 105 -4.46 -3.91 -14.93
C ALA A 105 -5.46 -2.75 -15.00
N LEU A 106 -4.99 -1.51 -15.18
CA LEU A 106 -5.84 -0.34 -15.34
C LEU A 106 -6.82 -0.48 -16.50
N SER A 107 -6.34 -0.90 -17.67
CA SER A 107 -7.18 -1.03 -18.86
C SER A 107 -8.31 -2.07 -18.67
N ARG A 108 -8.04 -3.14 -17.91
CA ARG A 108 -9.07 -4.13 -17.57
C ARG A 108 -10.12 -3.57 -16.62
N VAL A 109 -9.70 -2.84 -15.59
CA VAL A 109 -10.64 -2.18 -14.65
C VAL A 109 -11.50 -1.14 -15.36
N VAL A 110 -10.87 -0.27 -16.15
CA VAL A 110 -11.57 0.76 -16.94
C VAL A 110 -12.59 0.13 -17.88
N GLY A 111 -12.21 -0.93 -18.60
CA GLY A 111 -13.10 -1.61 -19.52
C GLY A 111 -14.28 -2.35 -18.84
N ALA A 112 -14.01 -3.02 -17.70
CA ALA A 112 -15.03 -3.79 -16.98
C ALA A 112 -16.07 -2.90 -16.28
N HIS A 113 -15.65 -1.79 -15.71
CA HIS A 113 -16.51 -0.91 -14.90
C HIS A 113 -16.90 0.40 -15.59
N GLN A 114 -16.41 0.63 -16.84
CA GLN A 114 -16.61 1.89 -17.59
C GLN A 114 -16.11 3.12 -16.82
N TYR A 115 -15.02 2.95 -16.04
CA TYR A 115 -14.39 4.07 -15.35
C TYR A 115 -13.60 4.95 -16.31
N GLN A 116 -13.40 6.19 -15.91
CA GLN A 116 -12.51 7.09 -16.64
C GLN A 116 -11.05 6.80 -16.27
N ARG A 117 -10.17 6.93 -17.25
CA ARG A 117 -8.73 6.92 -16.97
C ARG A 117 -8.35 8.15 -16.14
N PRO A 118 -7.29 8.09 -15.35
CA PRO A 118 -6.86 9.24 -14.53
C PRO A 118 -6.43 10.43 -15.41
N PHE A 119 -5.88 10.17 -16.59
CA PHE A 119 -5.48 11.13 -17.62
C PHE A 119 -5.35 10.39 -18.97
N ASP A 120 -5.20 11.16 -20.07
CA ASP A 120 -5.20 10.60 -21.43
C ASP A 120 -3.88 9.93 -21.80
N THR A 121 -2.77 10.37 -21.22
CA THR A 121 -1.43 9.81 -21.47
C THR A 121 -1.30 8.40 -20.90
N GLU A 122 -1.09 7.42 -21.76
CA GLU A 122 -0.82 6.06 -21.28
C GLU A 122 0.61 5.90 -20.78
N SER A 123 0.75 5.26 -19.64
CA SER A 123 2.04 4.94 -19.02
C SER A 123 2.11 3.47 -18.63
N PRO A 124 3.26 2.81 -18.71
CA PRO A 124 3.40 1.41 -18.33
C PRO A 124 3.00 1.13 -16.89
N PHE A 125 3.25 2.08 -15.99
CA PHE A 125 2.93 2.01 -14.57
C PHE A 125 2.27 3.30 -14.09
N TYR A 126 1.53 3.18 -13.01
CA TYR A 126 0.87 4.29 -12.32
C TYR A 126 1.20 4.21 -10.84
N ALA A 127 1.67 5.31 -10.26
CA ALA A 127 1.83 5.47 -8.81
C ALA A 127 0.62 6.18 -8.25
N LEU A 128 -0.05 5.59 -7.27
CA LEU A 128 -1.13 6.21 -6.51
C LEU A 128 -0.59 6.62 -5.15
N VAL A 129 -0.72 7.91 -4.83
CA VAL A 129 -0.23 8.52 -3.59
C VAL A 129 -1.40 9.12 -2.83
N GLU A 130 -1.58 8.72 -1.58
CA GLU A 130 -2.56 9.32 -0.67
C GLU A 130 -1.86 10.12 0.41
N LEU A 131 -2.37 11.32 0.68
CA LEU A 131 -1.89 12.23 1.72
C LEU A 131 -3.07 12.89 2.44
N GLU A 132 -2.82 13.51 3.59
CA GLU A 132 -3.85 14.30 4.28
C GLU A 132 -4.24 15.52 3.43
N ASN A 133 -5.53 15.83 3.38
CA ASN A 133 -6.03 17.01 2.67
C ASN A 133 -5.82 18.25 3.55
N THR A 134 -4.71 18.94 3.37
CA THR A 134 -4.40 20.24 3.97
C THR A 134 -3.95 21.20 2.87
N GLU A 135 -4.09 22.51 3.10
CA GLU A 135 -3.63 23.51 2.12
C GLU A 135 -2.13 23.36 1.82
N ILE A 136 -1.32 23.18 2.86
CA ILE A 136 0.15 23.02 2.75
C ILE A 136 0.49 21.78 1.93
N GLU A 137 -0.15 20.66 2.22
CA GLU A 137 0.09 19.40 1.48
C GLU A 137 -0.31 19.53 0.02
N THR A 138 -1.41 20.24 -0.28
CA THR A 138 -1.87 20.47 -1.66
C THR A 138 -0.87 21.31 -2.46
N GLU A 139 -0.33 22.39 -1.89
CA GLU A 139 0.71 23.20 -2.52
C GLU A 139 1.99 22.38 -2.75
N THR A 140 2.43 21.64 -1.73
CA THR A 140 3.63 20.80 -1.80
C THR A 140 3.51 19.69 -2.85
N VAL A 141 2.29 19.17 -3.12
CA VAL A 141 2.08 18.19 -4.19
C VAL A 141 2.47 18.76 -5.56
N PHE A 142 2.18 20.02 -5.85
CA PHE A 142 2.59 20.64 -7.11
C PHE A 142 4.12 20.77 -7.22
N GLU A 143 4.80 21.04 -6.11
CA GLU A 143 6.28 21.06 -6.08
C GLU A 143 6.84 19.64 -6.33
N VAL A 144 6.26 18.62 -5.69
CA VAL A 144 6.61 17.21 -5.92
C VAL A 144 6.40 16.84 -7.38
N TYR A 145 5.24 17.20 -7.95
CA TYR A 145 4.95 16.95 -9.36
C TYR A 145 6.00 17.60 -10.27
N SER A 146 6.26 18.88 -10.08
CA SER A 146 7.26 19.62 -10.87
C SER A 146 8.62 18.98 -10.79
N LYS A 147 9.07 18.62 -9.59
CA LYS A 147 10.33 17.93 -9.36
C LYS A 147 10.40 16.58 -10.08
N CYS A 148 9.34 15.78 -10.00
CA CYS A 148 9.29 14.48 -10.68
C CYS A 148 9.29 14.63 -12.21
N VAL A 149 8.69 15.70 -12.76
CA VAL A 149 8.74 16.03 -14.19
C VAL A 149 10.17 16.45 -14.61
N ASP A 150 10.79 17.36 -13.85
CA ASP A 150 12.15 17.84 -14.12
C ASP A 150 13.16 16.69 -14.10
N GLU A 151 13.01 15.74 -13.19
CA GLU A 151 13.82 14.54 -13.09
C GLU A 151 13.41 13.44 -14.09
N LYS A 152 12.39 13.68 -14.94
CA LYS A 152 11.85 12.74 -15.94
C LYS A 152 11.41 11.39 -15.36
N LEU A 153 10.86 11.41 -14.16
CA LEU A 153 10.38 10.22 -13.47
C LEU A 153 8.91 9.91 -13.79
N ILE A 154 8.14 10.95 -14.13
CA ILE A 154 6.71 10.84 -14.45
C ILE A 154 6.42 11.45 -15.80
N THR A 155 5.35 10.97 -16.45
CA THR A 155 4.89 11.43 -17.77
C THR A 155 3.71 12.38 -17.67
N ASP A 156 2.82 12.14 -16.70
CA ASP A 156 1.58 12.87 -16.48
C ASP A 156 1.10 12.67 -15.04
N GLY A 157 0.09 13.41 -14.61
CA GLY A 157 -0.47 13.23 -13.28
C GLY A 157 -1.78 13.96 -13.05
N VAL A 158 -2.54 13.47 -12.09
CA VAL A 158 -3.80 14.06 -11.62
C VAL A 158 -3.83 14.13 -10.11
N ILE A 159 -4.48 15.18 -9.59
CA ILE A 159 -4.73 15.40 -8.17
C ILE A 159 -6.24 15.49 -7.97
N SER A 160 -6.79 14.72 -7.02
CA SER A 160 -8.21 14.80 -6.69
C SER A 160 -8.57 16.16 -6.08
N GLN A 161 -9.66 16.74 -6.57
CA GLN A 161 -10.20 18.03 -6.11
C GLN A 161 -11.39 17.83 -5.15
N SER A 162 -11.83 16.59 -4.94
CA SER A 162 -12.94 16.24 -4.04
C SER A 162 -12.76 14.84 -3.48
N ILE A 163 -13.52 14.54 -2.43
CA ILE A 163 -13.57 13.19 -1.82
C ILE A 163 -14.05 12.16 -2.86
N ASP A 164 -15.01 12.51 -3.70
CA ASP A 164 -15.53 11.59 -4.71
C ASP A 164 -14.51 11.29 -5.81
N GLN A 165 -13.74 12.30 -6.23
CA GLN A 165 -12.61 12.08 -7.14
C GLN A 165 -11.52 11.22 -6.50
N ALA A 166 -11.18 11.46 -5.23
CA ALA A 166 -10.22 10.64 -4.50
C ALA A 166 -10.68 9.17 -4.46
N ARG A 167 -11.95 8.92 -4.16
CA ARG A 167 -12.55 7.57 -4.20
C ARG A 167 -12.52 6.96 -5.59
N ALA A 168 -12.82 7.74 -6.63
CA ALA A 168 -12.78 7.27 -8.01
C ALA A 168 -11.37 6.85 -8.42
N LEU A 169 -10.33 7.60 -8.03
CA LEU A 169 -8.93 7.23 -8.29
C LEU A 169 -8.53 5.96 -7.53
N TRP A 170 -8.96 5.79 -6.28
CA TRP A 170 -8.73 4.57 -5.51
C TRP A 170 -9.35 3.33 -6.15
N ARG A 171 -10.56 3.43 -6.71
CA ARG A 171 -11.22 2.31 -7.40
C ARG A 171 -10.38 1.74 -8.54
N LEU A 172 -9.63 2.59 -9.26
CA LEU A 172 -8.73 2.12 -10.32
C LEU A 172 -7.71 1.08 -9.82
N ARG A 173 -7.35 1.15 -8.53
CA ARG A 173 -6.43 0.22 -7.87
C ARG A 173 -7.15 -0.90 -7.13
N GLU A 174 -8.22 -0.58 -6.39
CA GLU A 174 -8.90 -1.53 -5.50
C GLU A 174 -9.64 -2.61 -6.28
N ASP A 175 -10.29 -2.24 -7.38
CA ASP A 175 -11.13 -3.13 -8.17
C ASP A 175 -10.32 -4.08 -9.10
N ILE A 176 -8.98 -3.98 -9.12
CA ILE A 176 -8.12 -4.86 -9.91
C ILE A 176 -8.35 -6.33 -9.55
N SER A 177 -8.37 -6.66 -8.27
CA SER A 177 -8.50 -8.05 -7.82
C SER A 177 -9.86 -8.65 -8.19
N GLU A 178 -10.94 -7.89 -8.06
CA GLU A 178 -12.28 -8.32 -8.45
C GLU A 178 -12.41 -8.46 -9.96
N THR A 179 -11.93 -7.46 -10.70
CA THR A 179 -11.94 -7.49 -12.17
C THR A 179 -11.18 -8.69 -12.73
N LEU A 180 -10.04 -9.02 -12.15
CA LEU A 180 -9.21 -10.13 -12.63
C LEU A 180 -9.73 -11.51 -12.21
N TRP A 181 -10.65 -11.60 -11.25
CA TRP A 181 -11.16 -12.87 -10.73
C TRP A 181 -11.72 -13.80 -11.83
N HIS A 182 -12.39 -13.23 -12.82
CA HIS A 182 -12.95 -13.99 -13.95
C HIS A 182 -11.90 -14.68 -14.81
N PHE A 183 -10.65 -14.23 -14.77
CA PHE A 183 -9.54 -14.82 -15.51
C PHE A 183 -8.80 -15.90 -14.73
N GLN A 184 -9.25 -16.23 -13.51
CA GLN A 184 -8.61 -17.21 -12.62
C GLN A 184 -7.10 -16.98 -12.47
N PRO A 185 -6.65 -15.76 -12.08
CA PRO A 185 -5.24 -15.42 -12.06
C PRO A 185 -4.49 -16.22 -10.99
N TYR A 186 -3.26 -16.56 -11.28
CA TYR A 186 -2.33 -16.93 -10.22
C TYR A 186 -2.02 -15.68 -9.39
N LYS A 187 -2.42 -15.71 -8.12
CA LYS A 187 -2.24 -14.59 -7.21
C LYS A 187 -1.22 -14.97 -6.14
N ASN A 188 -0.13 -14.22 -6.07
CA ASN A 188 0.91 -14.42 -5.09
C ASN A 188 1.21 -13.11 -4.36
N ASP A 189 1.25 -13.17 -3.04
CA ASP A 189 1.75 -12.08 -2.21
C ASP A 189 3.22 -12.36 -1.91
N ILE A 190 4.08 -11.48 -2.43
CA ILE A 190 5.52 -11.63 -2.32
C ILE A 190 6.13 -10.35 -1.75
N SER A 191 7.27 -10.49 -1.09
CA SER A 191 8.04 -9.36 -0.60
C SER A 191 9.51 -9.50 -0.96
N VAL A 192 10.12 -8.40 -1.37
CA VAL A 192 11.54 -8.29 -1.64
C VAL A 192 12.09 -7.00 -1.02
N ARG A 193 13.39 -6.93 -0.83
CA ARG A 193 14.01 -5.66 -0.41
C ARG A 193 13.71 -4.57 -1.42
N ILE A 194 13.39 -3.36 -0.97
CA ILE A 194 13.06 -2.21 -1.85
C ILE A 194 14.13 -2.01 -2.92
N SER A 195 15.43 -2.13 -2.56
CA SER A 195 16.55 -2.02 -3.50
C SER A 195 16.59 -3.11 -4.59
N LYS A 196 15.78 -4.16 -4.47
CA LYS A 196 15.71 -5.29 -5.40
C LYS A 196 14.37 -5.38 -6.15
N MET A 197 13.45 -4.48 -5.88
CA MET A 197 12.10 -4.53 -6.48
C MET A 197 12.15 -4.39 -8.01
N ALA A 198 12.97 -3.50 -8.54
CA ALA A 198 13.08 -3.29 -9.98
C ALA A 198 13.71 -4.50 -10.69
N ASP A 199 14.83 -5.03 -10.16
CA ASP A 199 15.49 -6.24 -10.66
C ASP A 199 14.49 -7.40 -10.66
N PHE A 200 13.83 -7.63 -9.53
CA PHE A 200 12.85 -8.70 -9.37
C PHE A 200 11.67 -8.59 -10.37
N SER A 201 11.11 -7.39 -10.55
CA SER A 201 10.02 -7.16 -11.52
C SER A 201 10.45 -7.51 -12.95
N ASN A 202 11.67 -7.13 -13.34
CA ASN A 202 12.22 -7.45 -14.65
C ASN A 202 12.45 -8.96 -14.81
N ASP A 203 13.06 -9.61 -13.81
CA ASP A 203 13.37 -11.04 -13.86
C ASP A 203 12.08 -11.88 -13.96
N VAL A 204 11.05 -11.54 -13.18
CA VAL A 204 9.74 -12.21 -13.24
C VAL A 204 9.09 -12.00 -14.61
N SER A 205 9.11 -10.78 -15.14
CA SER A 205 8.55 -10.48 -16.46
C SER A 205 9.22 -11.29 -17.56
N GLN A 206 10.55 -11.37 -17.55
CA GLN A 206 11.32 -12.17 -18.51
C GLN A 206 11.02 -13.68 -18.36
N LEU A 207 10.93 -14.17 -17.12
CA LEU A 207 10.62 -15.56 -16.83
C LEU A 207 9.23 -15.95 -17.36
N ILE A 208 8.24 -15.08 -17.13
CA ILE A 208 6.86 -15.29 -17.61
C ILE A 208 6.85 -15.29 -19.14
N GLN A 209 7.43 -14.29 -19.79
CA GLN A 209 7.49 -14.23 -21.26
C GLN A 209 8.18 -15.43 -21.90
N LYS A 210 9.22 -15.96 -21.25
CA LYS A 210 9.94 -17.14 -21.74
C LYS A 210 9.13 -18.44 -21.66
N ASN A 211 8.34 -18.60 -20.59
CA ASN A 211 7.66 -19.86 -20.30
C ASN A 211 6.17 -19.85 -20.69
N TYR A 212 5.58 -18.66 -20.83
CA TYR A 212 4.17 -18.44 -21.15
C TYR A 212 4.05 -17.27 -22.16
N PRO A 213 4.52 -17.47 -23.42
CA PRO A 213 4.52 -16.45 -24.46
C PRO A 213 3.13 -15.99 -24.88
#